data_f5b92b874b8643e7e45617a1afbb0f97
#
_entry.id   f5b92b874b8643e7e45617a1afbb0f97
#
_cell.length_a   1.000
_cell.length_b   1.000
_cell.length_c   1.000
_cell.angle_alpha   90.00
_cell.angle_beta   90.00
_cell.angle_gamma   90.00
#
_symmetry.space_group_name_H-M   'P 1'
#
loop_
_entity.id
_entity.type
_entity.pdbx_description
1 polymer ?
#
loop_
_entity_poly.entity_id
_entity_poly.type
_entity_poly.pdbx_seq_one_letter_code
_entity_poly.pdbx_strand_id
1 'polypeptide(L)' 'MKETRQIPVQKGKTYELSIGGLGTSGEGIGRYEGFTVFVPYALPGETVRARVTMVKKTYASAA' A
#
# COMPACT_ATOMS: atom_id res chain seq x y z
N MET A 1 5.26 24.60 -14.21
CA MET A 1 5.64 24.07 -13.20
C MET A 1 5.61 22.65 -13.25
N LYS A 2 6.42 22.06 -12.69
CA LYS A 2 6.48 20.80 -12.67
C LYS A 2 5.96 20.21 -11.54
N GLU A 3 5.23 19.31 -11.59
CA GLU A 3 4.76 18.75 -10.52
C GLU A 3 5.53 17.63 -10.15
N THR A 4 5.98 17.56 -9.01
CA THR A 4 6.74 16.45 -8.48
C THR A 4 5.81 15.59 -7.70
N ARG A 5 5.60 14.37 -8.19
CA ARG A 5 4.74 13.50 -7.49
C ARG A 5 5.51 12.89 -6.36
N GLN A 6 5.03 13.06 -5.17
CA GLN A 6 5.67 12.50 -4.03
C GLN A 6 4.98 11.22 -3.64
N ILE A 7 5.76 10.18 -3.34
CA ILE A 7 5.25 8.91 -2.89
C ILE A 7 4.98 9.05 -1.39
N PRO A 8 3.75 8.84 -0.94
CA PRO A 8 3.39 9.11 0.45
C PRO A 8 3.85 8.07 1.46
N VAL A 9 4.44 6.97 1.00
CA VAL A 9 4.90 5.93 1.91
C VAL A 9 6.41 5.75 1.80
N GLN A 10 7.01 5.26 2.88
CA GLN A 10 8.45 5.06 2.92
C GLN A 10 8.75 3.66 3.39
N LYS A 11 9.77 3.04 2.78
CA LYS A 11 10.20 1.72 3.18
C LYS A 11 10.60 1.73 4.65
N GLY A 12 10.17 0.72 5.37
CA GLY A 12 10.49 0.59 6.79
C GLY A 12 9.52 1.26 7.74
N LYS A 13 8.57 2.03 7.22
CA LYS A 13 7.58 2.68 8.05
C LYS A 13 6.29 1.92 8.05
N THR A 14 5.50 2.08 9.09
CA THR A 14 4.23 1.39 9.26
C THR A 14 3.08 2.36 9.02
N TYR A 15 2.09 1.91 8.28
CA TYR A 15 0.94 2.73 7.95
C TYR A 15 -0.34 1.94 8.17
N GLU A 16 -1.40 2.66 8.44
CA GLU A 16 -2.70 2.06 8.55
C GLU A 16 -3.35 2.10 7.17
N LEU A 17 -3.77 0.96 6.67
CA LEU A 17 -4.26 0.84 5.31
C LEU A 17 -5.65 0.25 5.29
N SER A 18 -6.53 0.84 4.50
CA SER A 18 -7.86 0.28 4.27
C SER A 18 -7.78 -0.59 3.04
N ILE A 19 -8.19 -1.82 3.16
CA ILE A 19 -8.08 -2.80 2.09
C ILE A 19 -9.39 -2.81 1.29
N GLY A 20 -9.29 -2.49 0.03
CA GLY A 20 -10.49 -2.37 -0.81
C GLY A 20 -10.66 -3.44 -1.85
N GLY A 21 -9.69 -4.31 -2.02
CA GLY A 21 -9.79 -5.34 -3.03
C GLY A 21 -8.70 -6.37 -2.91
N LEU A 22 -8.68 -7.32 -3.84
CA LEU A 22 -7.66 -8.36 -3.87
C LEU A 22 -6.94 -8.31 -5.20
N GLY A 23 -5.66 -8.58 -5.17
CA GLY A 23 -4.87 -8.72 -6.38
C GLY A 23 -4.99 -10.09 -6.96
N THR A 24 -4.31 -10.34 -8.07
CA THR A 24 -4.41 -11.59 -8.79
C THR A 24 -3.81 -12.75 -8.03
N SER A 25 -2.90 -12.50 -7.10
CA SER A 25 -2.31 -13.55 -6.28
C SER A 25 -2.97 -13.64 -4.92
N GLY A 26 -4.10 -12.98 -4.73
CA GLY A 26 -4.82 -13.04 -3.47
C GLY A 26 -4.36 -12.03 -2.43
N GLU A 27 -3.42 -11.17 -2.77
CA GLU A 27 -2.96 -10.17 -1.83
C GLU A 27 -3.98 -9.04 -1.68
N GLY A 28 -4.06 -8.46 -0.52
CA GLY A 28 -4.93 -7.32 -0.28
C GLY A 28 -4.40 -6.08 -0.98
N ILE A 29 -5.29 -5.27 -1.52
CA ILE A 29 -4.91 -4.03 -2.16
C ILE A 29 -5.41 -2.89 -1.30
N GLY A 30 -4.49 -2.18 -0.68
CA GLY A 30 -4.81 -1.03 0.14
C GLY A 30 -4.36 0.24 -0.52
N ARG A 31 -4.80 1.37 0.02
CA ARG A 31 -4.36 2.65 -0.46
C ARG A 31 -4.01 3.55 0.70
N TYR A 32 -2.93 4.28 0.56
CA TYR A 32 -2.53 5.27 1.52
C TYR A 32 -2.37 6.57 0.76
N GLU A 33 -3.25 7.52 1.02
CA GLU A 33 -3.26 8.82 0.32
C GLU A 33 -3.26 8.62 -1.19
N GLY A 34 -4.06 7.66 -1.65
CA GLY A 34 -4.19 7.39 -3.07
C GLY A 34 -3.14 6.49 -3.66
N PHE A 35 -2.13 6.12 -2.87
CA PHE A 35 -1.04 5.29 -3.37
C PHE A 35 -1.32 3.82 -3.07
N THR A 36 -1.17 2.97 -4.05
CA THR A 36 -1.50 1.55 -3.92
C THR A 36 -0.44 0.81 -3.12
N VAL A 37 -0.88 0.01 -2.15
CA VAL A 37 0.01 -0.80 -1.32
C VAL A 37 -0.55 -2.22 -1.27
N PHE A 38 0.27 -3.20 -1.62
CA PHE A 38 -0.15 -4.60 -1.58
C PHE A 38 0.24 -5.23 -0.25
N VAL A 39 -0.71 -5.90 0.38
CA VAL A 39 -0.51 -6.53 1.69
C VAL A 39 -0.93 -7.98 1.59
N PRO A 40 0.00 -8.92 1.62
CA PRO A 40 -0.28 -10.32 1.27
C PRO A 40 -1.35 -11.01 2.12
N TYR A 41 -1.51 -10.61 3.37
CA TYR A 41 -2.43 -11.34 4.25
C TYR A 41 -3.75 -10.63 4.49
N ALA A 42 -3.93 -9.46 3.89
CA ALA A 42 -5.10 -8.65 4.22
C ALA A 42 -6.29 -8.98 3.33
N LEU A 43 -7.47 -8.78 3.85
CA LEU A 43 -8.70 -9.04 3.12
C LEU A 43 -9.51 -7.77 2.90
N PRO A 44 -10.32 -7.71 1.85
CA PRO A 44 -11.12 -6.53 1.57
C PRO A 44 -12.04 -6.23 2.75
N GLY A 45 -12.18 -4.97 3.06
CA GLY A 45 -12.98 -4.52 4.17
C GLY A 45 -12.21 -4.38 5.47
N GLU A 46 -10.96 -4.85 5.51
CA GLU A 46 -10.15 -4.73 6.71
C GLU A 46 -9.36 -3.44 6.70
N THR A 47 -9.04 -2.96 7.88
CA THR A 47 -8.07 -1.90 8.07
C THR A 47 -6.91 -2.53 8.81
N VAL A 48 -5.74 -2.48 8.22
CA VAL A 48 -4.58 -3.15 8.80
C VAL A 48 -3.43 -2.19 8.97
N ARG A 49 -2.53 -2.50 9.91
CA ARG A 49 -1.29 -1.78 10.04
C ARG A 49 -0.22 -2.65 9.44
N ALA A 50 0.48 -2.11 8.48
CA ALA A 50 1.48 -2.90 7.78
C ALA A 50 2.75 -2.09 7.56
N ARG A 51 3.86 -2.77 7.60
CA ARG A 51 5.15 -2.14 7.42
C ARG A 51 5.55 -2.23 5.96
N VAL A 52 5.87 -1.11 5.37
CA VAL A 52 6.26 -1.07 3.96
C VAL A 52 7.62 -1.70 3.79
N THR A 53 7.72 -2.69 2.91
CA THR A 53 8.95 -3.42 2.67
C THR A 53 9.57 -3.09 1.34
N MET A 54 8.79 -2.56 0.40
CA MET A 54 9.32 -2.20 -0.89
C MET A 54 8.48 -1.09 -1.50
N VAL A 55 9.12 -0.13 -2.12
CA VAL A 55 8.44 0.99 -2.75
C VAL A 55 8.84 1.08 -4.20
N LYS A 56 7.86 1.12 -5.08
CA LYS A 56 8.07 1.31 -6.51
C LYS A 56 7.44 2.63 -6.94
N LYS A 57 7.54 2.97 -8.20
CA LYS A 57 7.03 4.25 -8.68
C LYS A 57 5.53 4.39 -8.54
N THR A 58 4.79 3.33 -8.73
CA THR A 58 3.33 3.39 -8.74
C THR A 58 2.68 2.57 -7.65
N TYR A 59 3.44 1.78 -6.90
CA TYR A 59 2.87 0.97 -5.84
C TYR A 59 3.95 0.61 -4.81
N ALA A 60 3.51 0.06 -3.71
CA ALA A 60 4.43 -0.42 -2.67
C ALA A 60 3.92 -1.76 -2.18
N SER A 61 4.77 -2.48 -1.47
CA SER A 61 4.41 -3.74 -0.82
C SER A 61 4.63 -3.58 0.67
N ALA A 62 3.81 -4.24 1.45
CA ALA A 62 3.92 -4.18 2.90
C ALA A 62 3.70 -5.56 3.50
N ALA A 63 4.11 -5.72 4.71
CA ALA A 63 3.97 -7.00 5.43
C ALA A 63 3.32 -6.84 6.80
#